data_45da408efeafc73bdbc50d2470f425b0
#
_entry.id   45da408efeafc73bdbc50d2470f425b0
#
_cell.length_a   1.000
_cell.length_b   1.000
_cell.length_c   1.000
_cell.angle_alpha   90.00
_cell.angle_beta   90.00
_cell.angle_gamma   90.00
#
_symmetry.space_group_name_H-M   'P 1'
#
loop_
_entity.id
_entity.type
_entity.pdbx_description
1 polymer ?
#
loop_
_entity_poly.entity_id
_entity_poly.type
_entity_poly.pdbx_seq_one_letter_code
_entity_poly.pdbx_strand_id
1 'polypeptide(L)'
;SHCSLTKSNELLTSQNENLENIMDSLDVDLLVSGHTHIQKSMEFGSKRLVHPGSVGIPWYHDGKTQYMILHGTEYGWEEEFFQLSYDVDTVKQEFLTSGIIEKALYWSKLNIHALETGDDYTSHCLLLAMELCKEAEGEVIWPDIPEKYWKEAFHNFVKDS
;
A
#
# COMPACT_ATOMS: atom_id res chain seq x y z
N SER A 1 -2.36 2.37 -13.85
CA SER A 1 -2.14 0.97 -13.41
C SER A 1 -2.23 0.86 -11.90
N HIS A 2 -2.51 -0.33 -11.33
CA HIS A 2 -2.41 -0.53 -9.87
C HIS A 2 -0.95 -0.77 -9.44
N CYS A 3 -0.18 -1.52 -10.22
CA CYS A 3 1.26 -1.77 -10.03
C CYS A 3 1.98 -1.72 -11.38
N SER A 4 3.08 -2.41 -11.58
CA SER A 4 3.76 -2.51 -12.88
C SER A 4 2.81 -2.99 -13.98
N LEU A 5 3.02 -2.54 -15.21
CA LEU A 5 2.27 -2.99 -16.39
C LEU A 5 2.70 -4.38 -16.88
N THR A 6 3.88 -4.82 -16.49
CA THR A 6 4.51 -6.05 -16.99
C THR A 6 4.47 -7.20 -16.00
N LYS A 7 4.33 -6.90 -14.70
CA LYS A 7 4.42 -7.90 -13.63
C LYS A 7 3.48 -7.57 -12.49
N SER A 8 2.61 -8.51 -12.14
CA SER A 8 1.70 -8.37 -10.99
C SER A 8 2.46 -8.21 -9.69
N ASN A 9 1.97 -7.33 -8.81
CA ASN A 9 2.55 -7.01 -7.50
C ASN A 9 3.98 -6.42 -7.53
N GLU A 10 4.51 -6.05 -8.69
CA GLU A 10 5.77 -5.34 -8.77
C GLU A 10 5.59 -3.87 -8.37
N LEU A 11 6.26 -3.49 -7.30
CA LEU A 11 6.26 -2.11 -6.81
C LEU A 11 7.10 -1.21 -7.72
N LEU A 12 6.50 -0.10 -8.15
CA LEU A 12 7.19 0.95 -8.91
C LEU A 12 7.69 2.03 -7.94
N THR A 13 8.70 1.70 -7.16
CA THR A 13 9.32 2.61 -6.18
C THR A 13 10.78 2.84 -6.49
N SER A 14 11.40 3.84 -5.86
CA SER A 14 12.83 4.13 -6.00
C SER A 14 13.75 2.98 -5.54
N GLN A 15 13.21 1.94 -4.89
CA GLN A 15 13.93 0.73 -4.50
C GLN A 15 13.92 -0.35 -5.59
N ASN A 16 13.12 -0.17 -6.64
CA ASN A 16 13.09 -1.09 -7.77
C ASN A 16 14.25 -0.76 -8.73
N GLU A 17 15.28 -1.58 -8.70
CA GLU A 17 16.49 -1.40 -9.52
C GLU A 17 16.20 -1.40 -11.04
N ASN A 18 15.07 -1.94 -11.46
CA ASN A 18 14.67 -1.98 -12.88
C ASN A 18 13.70 -0.85 -13.27
N LEU A 19 13.41 0.09 -12.38
CA LEU A 19 12.38 1.11 -12.60
C LEU A 19 12.67 2.00 -13.81
N GLU A 20 13.91 2.42 -14.01
CA GLU A 20 14.32 3.22 -15.18
C GLU A 20 14.04 2.46 -16.50
N ASN A 21 14.46 1.20 -16.58
CA ASN A 21 14.21 0.37 -17.78
C ASN A 21 12.71 0.18 -18.03
N ILE A 22 11.92 0.01 -16.98
CA ILE A 22 10.46 -0.10 -17.10
C ILE A 22 9.91 1.21 -17.69
N MET A 23 10.28 2.35 -17.13
CA MET A 23 9.80 3.65 -17.61
C MET A 23 10.27 3.93 -19.05
N ASP A 24 11.51 3.60 -19.41
CA ASP A 24 12.04 3.78 -20.75
C ASP A 24 11.30 2.94 -21.79
N SER A 25 10.87 1.73 -21.42
CA SER A 25 10.15 0.82 -22.31
C SER A 25 8.72 1.26 -22.64
N LEU A 26 8.14 2.18 -21.87
CA LEU A 26 6.76 2.63 -22.05
C LEU A 26 6.68 3.78 -23.06
N ASP A 27 5.71 3.72 -23.96
CA ASP A 27 5.39 4.81 -24.90
C ASP A 27 4.33 5.76 -24.31
N VAL A 28 4.69 6.38 -23.17
CA VAL A 28 3.82 7.34 -22.46
C VAL A 28 4.68 8.41 -21.78
N ASP A 29 4.17 9.62 -21.68
CA ASP A 29 4.82 10.71 -20.95
C ASP A 29 4.52 10.67 -19.44
N LEU A 30 3.35 10.09 -19.07
CA LEU A 30 2.88 10.00 -17.70
C LEU A 30 2.34 8.59 -17.41
N LEU A 31 2.89 7.96 -16.36
CA LEU A 31 2.34 6.74 -15.76
C LEU A 31 1.76 7.08 -14.39
N VAL A 32 0.47 6.81 -14.18
CA VAL A 32 -0.15 6.85 -12.86
C VAL A 32 -0.27 5.43 -12.33
N SER A 33 0.33 5.15 -11.17
CA SER A 33 0.34 3.84 -10.54
C SER A 33 -0.08 3.93 -9.07
N GLY A 34 -0.87 2.97 -8.62
CA GLY A 34 -1.27 2.81 -7.21
C GLY A 34 -0.33 1.88 -6.43
N HIS A 35 -0.90 1.07 -5.55
CA HIS A 35 -0.27 -0.01 -4.79
C HIS A 35 0.66 0.42 -3.64
N THR A 36 1.39 1.51 -3.78
CA THR A 36 2.35 1.98 -2.76
C THR A 36 1.69 2.63 -1.56
N HIS A 37 0.42 3.07 -1.69
CA HIS A 37 -0.33 3.85 -0.70
C HIS A 37 0.36 5.15 -0.24
N ILE A 38 1.31 5.67 -1.04
CA ILE A 38 2.11 6.87 -0.74
C ILE A 38 1.99 7.83 -1.90
N GLN A 39 1.70 9.10 -1.63
CA GLN A 39 1.73 10.16 -2.65
C GLN A 39 3.16 10.45 -3.05
N LYS A 40 3.48 10.33 -4.34
CA LYS A 40 4.83 10.59 -4.86
C LYS A 40 4.82 10.87 -6.35
N SER A 41 5.69 11.80 -6.79
CA SER A 41 6.05 12.01 -8.19
C SER A 41 7.53 11.72 -8.40
N MET A 42 7.88 11.07 -9.52
CA MET A 42 9.25 10.73 -9.89
C MET A 42 9.45 10.96 -11.37
N GLU A 43 10.57 11.61 -11.74
CA GLU A 43 10.92 11.98 -13.11
C GLU A 43 11.94 10.99 -13.71
N PHE A 44 11.74 10.61 -14.98
CA PHE A 44 12.59 9.73 -15.76
C PHE A 44 12.79 10.35 -17.16
N GLY A 45 13.80 11.24 -17.28
CA GLY A 45 13.99 12.04 -18.48
C GLY A 45 12.78 12.93 -18.77
N SER A 46 12.09 12.70 -19.90
CA SER A 46 10.85 13.42 -20.24
C SER A 46 9.59 12.74 -19.71
N LYS A 47 9.70 11.58 -19.07
CA LYS A 47 8.59 10.79 -18.55
C LYS A 47 8.42 10.97 -17.06
N ARG A 48 7.21 10.74 -16.55
CA ARG A 48 6.89 10.86 -15.13
C ARG A 48 6.07 9.69 -14.64
N LEU A 49 6.43 9.19 -13.44
CA LEU A 49 5.62 8.22 -12.68
C LEU A 49 5.04 8.93 -11.47
N VAL A 50 3.71 8.83 -11.31
CA VAL A 50 2.99 9.46 -10.20
C VAL A 50 2.17 8.44 -9.44
N HIS A 51 2.30 8.45 -8.11
CA HIS A 51 1.48 7.69 -7.19
C HIS A 51 0.49 8.63 -6.50
N PRO A 52 -0.83 8.45 -6.66
CA PRO A 52 -1.84 9.34 -6.09
C PRO A 52 -2.05 9.16 -4.58
N GLY A 53 -1.43 8.14 -3.98
CA GLY A 53 -1.68 7.73 -2.61
C GLY A 53 -2.82 6.72 -2.50
N SER A 54 -3.45 6.64 -1.34
CA SER A 54 -4.54 5.71 -1.05
C SER A 54 -5.75 6.42 -0.46
N VAL A 55 -6.94 6.07 -0.95
CA VAL A 55 -8.20 6.53 -0.37
C VAL A 55 -8.52 5.75 0.91
N GLY A 56 -8.22 4.45 0.94
CA GLY A 56 -8.61 3.56 2.03
C GLY A 56 -7.62 3.51 3.18
N ILE A 57 -6.37 3.19 2.89
CA ILE A 57 -5.31 2.99 3.89
C ILE A 57 -4.07 3.76 3.45
N PRO A 58 -4.02 5.08 3.63
CA PRO A 58 -2.84 5.89 3.32
C PRO A 58 -1.76 5.67 4.38
N TRP A 59 -0.49 5.60 3.93
CA TRP A 59 0.64 5.46 4.83
C TRP A 59 1.39 6.78 5.00
N TYR A 60 1.97 6.98 6.18
CA TYR A 60 2.85 8.10 6.56
C TYR A 60 2.21 9.49 6.55
N HIS A 61 0.88 9.58 6.66
CA HIS A 61 0.14 10.85 6.57
C HIS A 61 -1.01 10.96 7.59
N ASP A 62 -0.77 10.61 8.84
CA ASP A 62 -1.72 10.75 9.95
C ASP A 62 -3.14 10.17 9.64
N GLY A 63 -3.18 9.06 8.87
CA GLY A 63 -4.43 8.39 8.53
C GLY A 63 -5.40 9.16 7.61
N LYS A 64 -4.96 10.27 6.99
CA LYS A 64 -5.82 11.04 6.05
C LYS A 64 -5.96 10.32 4.71
N THR A 65 -7.18 10.27 4.16
CA THR A 65 -7.40 9.81 2.80
C THR A 65 -6.67 10.68 1.79
N GLN A 66 -6.19 10.07 0.71
CA GLN A 66 -5.36 10.73 -0.30
C GLN A 66 -5.97 10.60 -1.69
N TYR A 67 -5.89 11.66 -2.47
CA TYR A 67 -6.21 11.65 -3.89
C TYR A 67 -5.36 12.67 -4.64
N MET A 68 -5.44 12.66 -5.95
CA MET A 68 -4.70 13.56 -6.83
C MET A 68 -5.64 14.08 -7.94
N ILE A 69 -5.45 15.32 -8.33
CA ILE A 69 -6.03 15.89 -9.54
C ILE A 69 -4.91 16.06 -10.58
N LEU A 70 -5.17 15.63 -11.80
CA LEU A 70 -4.30 15.87 -12.95
C LEU A 70 -4.90 17.00 -13.80
N HIS A 71 -4.13 18.07 -13.97
CA HIS A 71 -4.46 19.20 -14.81
C HIS A 71 -3.77 19.04 -16.17
N GLY A 72 -4.55 18.94 -17.25
CA GLY A 72 -4.02 18.95 -18.61
C GLY A 72 -3.68 20.39 -19.04
N THR A 73 -2.44 20.63 -19.43
CA THR A 73 -1.95 21.92 -19.94
C THR A 73 -1.41 21.78 -21.36
N GLU A 74 -1.09 22.88 -22.03
CA GLU A 74 -0.42 22.84 -23.35
C GLU A 74 1.02 22.27 -23.28
N TYR A 75 1.60 22.17 -22.08
CA TYR A 75 2.94 21.64 -21.84
C TYR A 75 2.94 20.22 -21.27
N GLY A 76 1.76 19.61 -21.08
CA GLY A 76 1.62 18.25 -20.53
C GLY A 76 0.70 18.21 -19.29
N TRP A 77 1.05 17.37 -18.34
CA TRP A 77 0.25 17.12 -17.15
C TRP A 77 0.89 17.72 -15.91
N GLU A 78 0.08 18.35 -15.06
CA GLU A 78 0.47 18.84 -13.74
C GLU A 78 -0.36 18.10 -12.68
N GLU A 79 0.29 17.55 -11.66
CA GLU A 79 -0.34 16.88 -10.55
C GLU A 79 -0.53 17.79 -9.34
N GLU A 80 -1.70 17.72 -8.73
CA GLU A 80 -2.02 18.38 -7.46
C GLU A 80 -2.49 17.33 -6.46
N PHE A 81 -1.73 17.17 -5.34
CA PHE A 81 -1.98 16.19 -4.31
C PHE A 81 -2.85 16.76 -3.19
N PHE A 82 -3.82 15.97 -2.76
CA PHE A 82 -4.73 16.32 -1.67
C PHE A 82 -4.77 15.26 -0.59
N GLN A 83 -4.98 15.72 0.63
CA GLN A 83 -5.16 14.87 1.81
C GLN A 83 -6.38 15.39 2.58
N LEU A 84 -7.33 14.51 2.88
CA LEU A 84 -8.56 14.85 3.57
C LEU A 84 -8.74 14.02 4.83
N SER A 85 -9.18 14.66 5.90
CA SER A 85 -9.69 13.97 7.07
C SER A 85 -11.06 13.36 6.76
N TYR A 86 -11.33 12.20 7.31
CA TYR A 86 -12.63 11.51 7.20
C TYR A 86 -13.01 10.88 8.54
N ASP A 87 -14.20 10.34 8.63
CA ASP A 87 -14.71 9.70 9.85
C ASP A 87 -14.11 8.29 10.00
N VAL A 88 -12.91 8.23 10.60
CA VAL A 88 -12.19 6.99 10.88
C VAL A 88 -12.99 6.10 11.85
N ASP A 89 -13.73 6.69 12.81
CA ASP A 89 -14.50 5.92 13.78
C ASP A 89 -15.66 5.17 13.13
N THR A 90 -16.32 5.77 12.14
CA THR A 90 -17.34 5.06 11.33
C THR A 90 -16.73 3.86 10.62
N VAL A 91 -15.57 4.00 9.96
CA VAL A 91 -14.89 2.88 9.28
C VAL A 91 -14.49 1.78 10.27
N LYS A 92 -13.97 2.14 11.45
CA LYS A 92 -13.67 1.18 12.52
C LYS A 92 -14.90 0.39 12.97
N GLN A 93 -16.06 1.05 13.10
CA GLN A 93 -17.32 0.36 13.42
C GLN A 93 -17.72 -0.64 12.33
N GLU A 94 -17.46 -0.35 11.06
CA GLU A 94 -17.68 -1.30 9.97
C GLU A 94 -16.78 -2.54 10.11
N PHE A 95 -15.51 -2.40 10.50
CA PHE A 95 -14.66 -3.55 10.83
C PHE A 95 -15.27 -4.42 11.93
N LEU A 96 -15.80 -3.80 12.99
CA LEU A 96 -16.39 -4.51 14.13
C LEU A 96 -17.71 -5.23 13.79
N THR A 97 -18.48 -4.71 12.82
CA THR A 97 -19.84 -5.20 12.53
C THR A 97 -19.95 -6.03 11.25
N SER A 98 -18.95 -6.00 10.37
CA SER A 98 -18.96 -6.72 9.09
C SER A 98 -18.69 -8.22 9.20
N GLY A 99 -18.19 -8.69 10.34
CA GLY A 99 -17.75 -10.09 10.52
C GLY A 99 -16.37 -10.39 9.95
N ILE A 100 -15.60 -9.35 9.55
CA ILE A 100 -14.24 -9.55 9.02
C ILE A 100 -13.24 -9.87 10.12
N ILE A 101 -13.46 -9.35 11.32
CA ILE A 101 -12.60 -9.61 12.49
C ILE A 101 -12.56 -11.09 12.84
N GLU A 102 -13.70 -11.78 12.74
CA GLU A 102 -13.80 -13.21 13.04
C GLU A 102 -13.05 -14.07 12.00
N LYS A 103 -12.86 -13.53 10.79
CA LYS A 103 -12.19 -14.25 9.68
C LYS A 103 -10.70 -13.92 9.57
N ALA A 104 -10.29 -12.71 9.96
CA ALA A 104 -8.95 -12.19 9.78
C ALA A 104 -8.59 -11.22 10.91
N LEU A 105 -8.47 -11.74 12.14
CA LEU A 105 -8.32 -10.94 13.36
C LEU A 105 -7.12 -10.02 13.32
N TYR A 106 -5.93 -10.56 13.06
CA TYR A 106 -4.69 -9.78 13.12
C TYR A 106 -4.57 -8.81 11.95
N TRP A 107 -4.97 -9.23 10.75
CA TRP A 107 -5.06 -8.35 9.60
C TRP A 107 -6.01 -7.16 9.86
N SER A 108 -7.18 -7.41 10.44
CA SER A 108 -8.15 -6.36 10.79
C SER A 108 -7.59 -5.38 11.81
N LYS A 109 -6.92 -5.87 12.87
CA LYS A 109 -6.28 -5.03 13.88
C LYS A 109 -5.19 -4.13 13.29
N LEU A 110 -4.37 -4.66 12.39
CA LEU A 110 -3.32 -3.90 11.70
C LEU A 110 -3.91 -2.80 10.82
N ASN A 111 -4.99 -3.11 10.08
CA ASN A 111 -5.64 -2.12 9.23
C ASN A 111 -6.35 -1.04 10.05
N ILE A 112 -6.99 -1.38 11.16
CA ILE A 112 -7.56 -0.38 12.08
C ILE A 112 -6.46 0.54 12.62
N HIS A 113 -5.32 -0.01 13.02
CA HIS A 113 -4.17 0.79 13.46
C HIS A 113 -3.67 1.72 12.34
N ALA A 114 -3.52 1.20 11.11
CA ALA A 114 -3.10 2.01 9.95
C ALA A 114 -4.10 3.15 9.63
N LEU A 115 -5.41 2.94 9.80
CA LEU A 115 -6.43 3.98 9.64
C LEU A 115 -6.30 5.09 10.69
N GLU A 116 -5.87 4.77 11.90
CA GLU A 116 -5.71 5.73 13.00
C GLU A 116 -4.40 6.51 12.91
N THR A 117 -3.32 5.86 12.52
CA THR A 117 -1.95 6.40 12.65
C THR A 117 -1.27 6.70 11.31
N GLY A 118 -1.69 6.02 10.25
CA GLY A 118 -0.96 6.02 8.97
C GLY A 118 0.30 5.14 8.97
N ASP A 119 0.56 4.36 10.02
CA ASP A 119 1.73 3.48 10.10
C ASP A 119 1.53 2.20 9.28
N ASP A 120 2.56 1.81 8.54
CA ASP A 120 2.56 0.58 7.73
C ASP A 120 3.02 -0.66 8.51
N TYR A 121 2.32 -1.00 9.58
CA TYR A 121 2.57 -2.29 10.24
C TYR A 121 1.99 -3.47 9.47
N THR A 122 1.00 -3.25 8.63
CA THR A 122 0.34 -4.32 7.86
C THR A 122 1.31 -5.00 6.90
N SER A 123 2.06 -4.22 6.11
CA SER A 123 3.06 -4.77 5.18
C SER A 123 4.20 -5.48 5.91
N HIS A 124 4.71 -4.90 7.00
CA HIS A 124 5.76 -5.52 7.79
C HIS A 124 5.30 -6.85 8.42
N CYS A 125 4.10 -6.89 9.01
CA CYS A 125 3.53 -8.12 9.54
C CYS A 125 3.27 -9.17 8.44
N LEU A 126 2.80 -8.75 7.27
CA LEU A 126 2.61 -9.65 6.14
C LEU A 126 3.93 -10.32 5.73
N LEU A 127 4.98 -9.54 5.54
CA LEU A 127 6.30 -10.07 5.15
C LEU A 127 6.83 -11.06 6.19
N LEU A 128 6.72 -10.74 7.48
CA LEU A 128 7.14 -11.64 8.55
C LEU A 128 6.25 -12.89 8.62
N ALA A 129 4.94 -12.77 8.47
CA ALA A 129 4.03 -13.91 8.43
C ALA A 129 4.32 -14.86 7.25
N MET A 130 4.69 -14.31 6.09
CA MET A 130 5.13 -15.07 4.92
C MET A 130 6.45 -15.82 5.20
N GLU A 131 7.42 -15.15 5.84
CA GLU A 131 8.70 -15.76 6.22
C GLU A 131 8.50 -16.91 7.20
N LEU A 132 7.77 -16.70 8.30
CA LEU A 132 7.42 -17.71 9.28
C LEU A 132 6.67 -18.91 8.65
N CYS A 133 5.73 -18.62 7.75
CA CYS A 133 5.02 -19.66 7.01
C CYS A 133 5.98 -20.49 6.17
N LYS A 134 6.87 -19.85 5.42
CA LYS A 134 7.87 -20.51 4.57
C LYS A 134 8.85 -21.36 5.37
N GLU A 135 9.32 -20.85 6.50
CA GLU A 135 10.24 -21.60 7.40
C GLU A 135 9.60 -22.86 7.96
N ALA A 136 8.31 -22.79 8.33
CA ALA A 136 7.62 -23.89 8.99
C ALA A 136 7.01 -24.91 8.01
N GLU A 137 6.47 -24.45 6.87
CA GLU A 137 5.73 -25.29 5.92
C GLU A 137 6.57 -25.63 4.66
N GLY A 138 7.73 -24.97 4.47
CA GLY A 138 8.59 -25.13 3.31
C GLY A 138 8.21 -24.22 2.12
N GLU A 139 7.02 -23.61 2.14
CA GLU A 139 6.53 -22.67 1.14
C GLU A 139 5.60 -21.62 1.74
N VAL A 140 5.35 -20.54 0.99
CA VAL A 140 4.36 -19.54 1.36
C VAL A 140 2.99 -19.97 0.84
N ILE A 141 2.02 -20.15 1.74
CA ILE A 141 0.64 -20.50 1.41
C ILE A 141 -0.13 -19.21 1.09
N TRP A 142 0.08 -18.67 -0.11
CA TRP A 142 -0.57 -17.41 -0.53
C TRP A 142 -1.85 -17.69 -1.34
N PRO A 143 -2.96 -16.93 -1.11
CA PRO A 143 -3.15 -15.85 -0.14
C PRO A 143 -3.55 -16.31 1.28
N ASP A 144 -3.74 -17.60 1.48
CA ASP A 144 -4.33 -18.20 2.69
C ASP A 144 -3.27 -18.51 3.76
N ILE A 145 -2.41 -17.52 4.08
CA ILE A 145 -1.41 -17.67 5.16
C ILE A 145 -2.14 -17.99 6.47
N PRO A 146 -1.81 -19.14 7.13
CA PRO A 146 -2.47 -19.55 8.38
C PRO A 146 -2.40 -18.49 9.47
N GLU A 147 -3.50 -18.27 10.18
CA GLU A 147 -3.66 -17.22 11.19
C GLU A 147 -2.61 -17.31 12.32
N LYS A 148 -2.06 -18.50 12.59
CA LYS A 148 -0.96 -18.67 13.56
C LYS A 148 0.27 -17.85 13.25
N TYR A 149 0.61 -17.67 11.94
CA TYR A 149 1.77 -16.87 11.51
C TYR A 149 1.48 -15.37 11.57
N TRP A 150 0.27 -14.96 11.24
CA TRP A 150 -0.20 -13.60 11.46
C TRP A 150 -0.16 -13.22 12.94
N LYS A 151 -0.59 -14.14 13.82
CA LYS A 151 -0.53 -13.96 15.27
C LYS A 151 0.89 -13.73 15.75
N GLU A 152 1.82 -14.57 15.33
CA GLU A 152 3.22 -14.49 15.73
C GLU A 152 3.86 -13.20 15.21
N ALA A 153 3.69 -12.87 13.94
CA ALA A 153 4.15 -11.63 13.34
C ALA A 153 3.59 -10.41 14.08
N PHE A 154 2.29 -10.36 14.35
CA PHE A 154 1.65 -9.27 15.08
C PHE A 154 2.30 -9.02 16.45
N HIS A 155 2.55 -10.07 17.23
CA HIS A 155 3.14 -9.93 18.55
C HIS A 155 4.60 -9.47 18.54
N ASN A 156 5.30 -9.58 17.42
CA ASN A 156 6.64 -9.03 17.27
C ASN A 156 6.62 -7.50 17.08
N PHE A 157 5.56 -6.96 16.43
CA PHE A 157 5.44 -5.51 16.19
C PHE A 157 4.72 -4.77 17.32
N VAL A 158 3.74 -5.38 17.97
CA VAL A 158 2.91 -4.71 19.00
C VAL A 158 3.53 -4.78 20.41
N LYS A 159 4.60 -5.55 20.62
CA LYS A 159 5.29 -5.59 21.92
C LYS A 159 6.08 -4.33 22.24
N ASP A 160 6.37 -3.50 21.26
CA ASP A 160 7.19 -2.29 21.39
C ASP A 160 6.39 -0.99 21.30
N SER A 161 5.05 -1.03 21.38
CA SER A 161 4.16 0.15 21.33
C SER A 161 3.41 0.38 22.64
#